data_bfa05d1dcdb412a12d6f004fec0c820a
#
_entry.id   bfa05d1dcdb412a12d6f004fec0c820a
#
_cell.length_a   1.000
_cell.length_b   1.000
_cell.length_c   1.000
_cell.angle_alpha   90.00
_cell.angle_beta   90.00
_cell.angle_gamma   90.00
#
_symmetry.space_group_name_H-M   'P 1'
#
loop_
_entity.id
_entity.type
_entity.pdbx_description
1 polymer ?
#
loop_
_entity_poly.entity_id
_entity_poly.type
_entity_poly.pdbx_seq_one_letter_code
_entity_poly.pdbx_strand_id
1 'polypeptide(L)'
;MKMDPDALRAILHERTHHTIEVMIYRILNGKLKKPSNFGRQAKLVLDIWKKRKLPTNAPDLRWCMKYVALVDRLNSGRKIAIDADWPVPFSEEEMKTVKKLLYKRRSIRQFSKKYVPDKIIDKVLFAGLMAPQGCNLGSTRFIVLRRPEEWKLVQSDIPIENGVMILVCQDMRVYKVLKFDEYVPHNIYFDAAAAADHMCLMAHALGLGACWLTHGKQTQKRIRKHFGLPETFVSRCHLIVGWPDEAPIKSQRISLVEAIVGKKTRSPDMRVH
;
A
#
# COMPACT_ATOMS: atom_id res chain seq x y z
N MET A 1 -7.73 -14.14 27.27
CA MET A 1 -6.48 -13.57 26.71
C MET A 1 -6.82 -12.31 25.94
N LYS A 2 -6.15 -11.18 26.17
CA LYS A 2 -6.46 -9.93 25.45
C LYS A 2 -5.91 -10.05 24.03
N MET A 3 -6.77 -9.79 23.02
CA MET A 3 -6.37 -9.75 21.61
C MET A 3 -5.17 -8.80 21.37
N ASP A 4 -4.28 -9.17 20.47
CA ASP A 4 -3.14 -8.35 20.06
C ASP A 4 -3.62 -6.97 19.52
N PRO A 5 -2.97 -5.84 19.86
CA PRO A 5 -3.38 -4.52 19.39
C PRO A 5 -3.39 -4.36 17.88
N ASP A 6 -2.42 -4.91 17.15
CA ASP A 6 -2.39 -4.79 15.68
C ASP A 6 -3.53 -5.61 15.04
N ALA A 7 -3.85 -6.77 15.61
CA ALA A 7 -5.01 -7.55 15.18
C ALA A 7 -6.34 -6.81 15.45
N LEU A 8 -6.48 -6.17 16.62
CA LEU A 8 -7.66 -5.36 16.94
C LEU A 8 -7.78 -4.14 16.01
N ARG A 9 -6.65 -3.52 15.67
CA ARG A 9 -6.60 -2.40 14.71
C ARG A 9 -7.04 -2.82 13.31
N ALA A 10 -6.62 -4.00 12.84
CA ALA A 10 -7.06 -4.55 11.57
C ALA A 10 -8.57 -4.79 11.52
N ILE A 11 -9.15 -5.32 12.60
CA ILE A 11 -10.61 -5.48 12.70
C ILE A 11 -11.29 -4.10 12.65
N LEU A 12 -10.77 -3.09 13.35
CA LEU A 12 -11.33 -1.74 13.30
C LEU A 12 -11.32 -1.17 11.89
N HIS A 13 -10.23 -1.32 11.15
CA HIS A 13 -10.12 -0.90 9.76
C HIS A 13 -11.14 -1.60 8.88
N GLU A 14 -11.18 -2.92 8.93
CA GLU A 14 -12.09 -3.72 8.10
C GLU A 14 -13.55 -3.36 8.39
N ARG A 15 -13.94 -3.25 9.67
CA ARG A 15 -15.30 -2.87 10.05
C ARG A 15 -15.64 -1.43 9.64
N THR A 16 -14.70 -0.51 9.73
CA THR A 16 -14.89 0.86 9.25
C THR A 16 -15.07 0.88 7.73
N HIS A 17 -14.20 0.19 7.01
CA HIS A 17 -14.26 0.10 5.55
C HIS A 17 -15.57 -0.54 5.07
N HIS A 18 -15.81 -1.80 5.42
CA HIS A 18 -16.94 -2.55 4.88
C HIS A 18 -18.31 -2.14 5.42
N THR A 19 -18.40 -1.72 6.69
CA THR A 19 -19.71 -1.43 7.29
C THR A 19 -20.08 0.05 7.29
N ILE A 20 -19.13 0.94 6.97
CA ILE A 20 -19.39 2.38 6.93
C ILE A 20 -18.98 2.98 5.58
N GLU A 21 -17.70 2.99 5.26
CA GLU A 21 -17.13 3.73 4.13
C GLU A 21 -17.81 3.34 2.80
N VAL A 22 -17.89 2.06 2.47
CA VAL A 22 -18.51 1.57 1.22
C VAL A 22 -20.03 1.78 1.15
N MET A 23 -20.69 2.09 2.26
CA MET A 23 -22.14 2.20 2.34
C MET A 23 -22.63 3.64 2.51
N ILE A 24 -21.85 4.50 3.20
CA ILE A 24 -22.35 5.79 3.68
C ILE A 24 -22.84 6.71 2.56
N TYR A 25 -22.09 6.79 1.44
CA TYR A 25 -22.51 7.60 0.28
C TYR A 25 -23.79 7.08 -0.39
N ARG A 26 -23.95 5.77 -0.45
CA ARG A 26 -25.16 5.15 -1.01
C ARG A 26 -26.39 5.44 -0.14
N ILE A 27 -26.19 5.48 1.19
CA ILE A 27 -27.24 5.85 2.14
C ILE A 27 -27.60 7.33 2.00
N LEU A 28 -26.61 8.22 1.96
CA LEU A 28 -26.81 9.68 1.83
C LEU A 28 -27.50 10.06 0.53
N ASN A 29 -27.20 9.34 -0.55
CA ASN A 29 -27.79 9.55 -1.87
C ASN A 29 -29.11 8.80 -2.09
N GLY A 30 -29.69 8.21 -1.04
CA GLY A 30 -30.96 7.47 -1.10
C GLY A 30 -30.91 6.15 -1.89
N LYS A 31 -29.71 5.71 -2.31
CA LYS A 31 -29.51 4.46 -3.08
C LYS A 31 -29.48 3.22 -2.21
N LEU A 32 -29.40 3.38 -0.91
CA LEU A 32 -29.40 2.31 0.07
C LEU A 32 -30.17 2.75 1.31
N LYS A 33 -31.12 1.92 1.77
CA LYS A 33 -31.79 2.14 3.06
C LYS A 33 -30.80 1.92 4.19
N LYS A 34 -30.71 2.88 5.10
CA LYS A 34 -29.81 2.80 6.26
C LYS A 34 -30.22 1.60 7.14
N PRO A 35 -29.30 0.65 7.41
CA PRO A 35 -29.56 -0.44 8.37
C PRO A 35 -29.75 0.11 9.79
N SER A 36 -30.59 -0.54 10.61
CA SER A 36 -30.81 -0.14 12.01
C SER A 36 -29.53 -0.20 12.87
N ASN A 37 -28.64 -1.12 12.52
CA ASN A 37 -27.36 -1.33 13.21
C ASN A 37 -26.15 -0.70 12.48
N PHE A 38 -26.41 0.29 11.58
CA PHE A 38 -25.39 0.92 10.76
C PHE A 38 -24.20 1.42 11.59
N GLY A 39 -23.00 0.95 11.30
CA GLY A 39 -21.73 1.31 11.97
C GLY A 39 -21.53 0.73 13.37
N ARG A 40 -22.49 -0.04 13.90
CA ARG A 40 -22.43 -0.62 15.27
C ARG A 40 -21.16 -1.44 15.49
N GLN A 41 -20.74 -2.23 14.50
CA GLN A 41 -19.56 -3.10 14.66
C GLN A 41 -18.26 -2.28 14.77
N ALA A 42 -18.04 -1.30 13.90
CA ALA A 42 -16.89 -0.42 13.98
C ALA A 42 -16.84 0.35 15.31
N LYS A 43 -18.00 0.86 15.76
CA LYS A 43 -18.11 1.55 17.05
C LYS A 43 -17.73 0.64 18.21
N LEU A 44 -18.23 -0.59 18.27
CA LEU A 44 -17.91 -1.55 19.30
C LEU A 44 -16.39 -1.81 19.39
N VAL A 45 -15.74 -2.01 18.24
CA VAL A 45 -14.28 -2.24 18.20
C VAL A 45 -13.52 -0.98 18.66
N LEU A 46 -13.96 0.21 18.25
CA LEU A 46 -13.37 1.48 18.68
C LEU A 46 -13.54 1.70 20.20
N ASP A 47 -14.68 1.32 20.78
CA ASP A 47 -14.94 1.42 22.21
C ASP A 47 -14.02 0.47 23.01
N ILE A 48 -13.80 -0.76 22.48
CA ILE A 48 -12.81 -1.69 23.04
C ILE A 48 -11.41 -1.09 22.99
N TRP A 49 -11.03 -0.47 21.86
CA TRP A 49 -9.73 0.20 21.68
C TRP A 49 -9.51 1.28 22.75
N LYS A 50 -10.49 2.16 22.91
CA LYS A 50 -10.47 3.24 23.91
C LYS A 50 -10.47 2.73 25.33
N LYS A 51 -11.31 1.73 25.66
CA LYS A 51 -11.35 1.09 27.00
C LYS A 51 -10.00 0.47 27.38
N ARG A 52 -9.25 -0.02 26.38
CA ARG A 52 -7.89 -0.53 26.58
C ARG A 52 -6.82 0.56 26.65
N LYS A 53 -7.20 1.83 26.56
CA LYS A 53 -6.30 3.01 26.57
C LYS A 53 -5.20 2.92 25.49
N LEU A 54 -5.51 2.33 24.33
CA LEU A 54 -4.57 2.25 23.21
C LEU A 54 -4.45 3.60 22.52
N PRO A 55 -3.28 3.93 21.91
CA PRO A 55 -3.06 5.22 21.25
C PRO A 55 -4.07 5.49 20.13
N THR A 56 -4.52 6.75 20.00
CA THR A 56 -5.53 7.17 19.01
C THR A 56 -5.02 8.22 18.03
N ASN A 57 -3.76 8.62 18.12
CA ASN A 57 -3.16 9.71 17.36
C ASN A 57 -2.67 9.32 15.96
N ALA A 58 -2.69 8.03 15.60
CA ALA A 58 -2.28 7.58 14.27
C ALA A 58 -3.29 8.01 13.19
N PRO A 59 -2.85 8.33 11.94
CA PRO A 59 -3.73 8.83 10.88
C PRO A 59 -4.90 7.91 10.56
N ASP A 60 -4.68 6.62 10.47
CA ASP A 60 -5.68 5.60 10.18
C ASP A 60 -6.71 5.45 11.31
N LEU A 61 -6.30 5.60 12.57
CA LEU A 61 -7.22 5.60 13.70
C LEU A 61 -8.09 6.87 13.71
N ARG A 62 -7.52 8.03 13.34
CA ARG A 62 -8.31 9.26 13.14
C ARG A 62 -9.35 9.10 12.04
N TRP A 63 -8.98 8.42 10.94
CA TRP A 63 -9.90 8.05 9.86
C TRP A 63 -11.06 7.19 10.37
N CYS A 64 -10.78 6.10 11.11
CA CYS A 64 -11.83 5.26 11.72
C CYS A 64 -12.74 6.07 12.65
N MET A 65 -12.15 6.90 13.51
CA MET A 65 -12.92 7.75 14.45
C MET A 65 -13.80 8.77 13.72
N LYS A 66 -13.31 9.36 12.61
CA LYS A 66 -14.10 10.28 11.77
C LYS A 66 -15.35 9.58 11.23
N TYR A 67 -15.20 8.37 10.66
CA TYR A 67 -16.33 7.61 10.13
C TYR A 67 -17.32 7.19 11.22
N VAL A 68 -16.87 6.72 12.36
CA VAL A 68 -17.74 6.37 13.50
C VAL A 68 -18.51 7.60 13.99
N ALA A 69 -17.88 8.77 14.08
CA ALA A 69 -18.54 10.01 14.48
C ALA A 69 -19.59 10.48 13.45
N LEU A 70 -19.33 10.32 12.15
CA LEU A 70 -20.30 10.60 11.10
C LEU A 70 -21.54 9.70 11.24
N VAL A 71 -21.33 8.42 11.50
CA VAL A 71 -22.42 7.46 11.70
C VAL A 71 -23.25 7.78 12.95
N ASP A 72 -22.61 8.13 14.07
CA ASP A 72 -23.32 8.53 15.31
C ASP A 72 -24.21 9.76 15.07
N ARG A 73 -23.72 10.73 14.31
CA ARG A 73 -24.52 11.91 13.90
C ARG A 73 -25.70 11.50 13.01
N LEU A 74 -25.46 10.65 12.00
CA LEU A 74 -26.51 10.18 11.10
C LEU A 74 -27.56 9.34 11.84
N ASN A 75 -27.15 8.50 12.78
CA ASN A 75 -28.06 7.68 13.59
C ASN A 75 -28.90 8.50 14.56
N SER A 76 -28.41 9.68 15.01
CA SER A 76 -29.18 10.64 15.82
C SER A 76 -30.08 11.57 14.97
N GLY A 77 -30.28 11.29 13.69
CA GLY A 77 -31.12 12.09 12.80
C GLY A 77 -30.52 13.42 12.33
N ARG A 78 -29.26 13.68 12.62
CA ARG A 78 -28.58 14.90 12.18
C ARG A 78 -28.17 14.80 10.71
N LYS A 79 -28.34 15.87 9.97
CA LYS A 79 -27.74 15.98 8.63
C LYS A 79 -26.23 15.95 8.75
N ILE A 80 -25.60 15.17 7.88
CA ILE A 80 -24.14 15.12 7.74
C ILE A 80 -23.77 15.54 6.32
N ALA A 81 -22.69 16.29 6.20
CA ALA A 81 -21.96 16.47 4.94
C ALA A 81 -20.64 15.71 5.04
N ILE A 82 -20.27 15.06 3.97
CA ILE A 82 -18.94 14.46 3.83
C ILE A 82 -18.23 15.34 2.81
N ASP A 83 -17.10 15.93 3.24
CA ASP A 83 -16.21 16.63 2.32
C ASP A 83 -15.72 15.60 1.30
N ALA A 84 -16.31 15.65 0.12
CA ALA A 84 -15.99 14.74 -0.96
C ALA A 84 -14.86 15.37 -1.78
N ASP A 85 -13.72 14.72 -1.77
CA ASP A 85 -12.63 14.99 -2.70
C ASP A 85 -12.95 14.25 -4.01
N TRP A 86 -13.69 14.93 -4.88
CA TRP A 86 -14.08 14.36 -6.17
C TRP A 86 -12.87 14.25 -7.09
N PRO A 87 -12.67 13.10 -7.76
CA PRO A 87 -11.64 12.99 -8.78
C PRO A 87 -11.85 14.05 -9.87
N VAL A 88 -10.89 14.94 -10.02
CA VAL A 88 -10.86 15.94 -11.07
C VAL A 88 -9.88 15.50 -12.13
N PRO A 89 -10.22 15.59 -13.44
CA PRO A 89 -9.25 15.31 -14.49
C PRO A 89 -8.01 16.17 -14.35
N PHE A 90 -6.86 15.59 -14.56
CA PHE A 90 -5.60 16.34 -14.59
C PHE A 90 -5.55 17.25 -15.83
N SER A 91 -4.94 18.41 -15.70
CA SER A 91 -4.60 19.29 -16.79
C SER A 91 -3.66 18.59 -17.80
N GLU A 92 -3.54 19.13 -19.00
CA GLU A 92 -2.62 18.56 -20.01
C GLU A 92 -1.15 18.52 -19.53
N GLU A 93 -0.71 19.53 -18.77
CA GLU A 93 0.65 19.56 -18.23
C GLU A 93 0.86 18.50 -17.13
N GLU A 94 -0.10 18.32 -16.25
CA GLU A 94 -0.09 17.23 -15.27
C GLU A 94 -0.12 15.88 -15.95
N MET A 95 -0.91 15.70 -17.01
CA MET A 95 -0.94 14.47 -17.82
C MET A 95 0.39 14.18 -18.51
N LYS A 96 1.14 15.19 -18.95
CA LYS A 96 2.51 15.00 -19.45
C LYS A 96 3.43 14.47 -18.36
N THR A 97 3.30 14.99 -17.14
CA THR A 97 4.05 14.50 -15.97
C THR A 97 3.69 13.06 -15.63
N VAL A 98 2.40 12.71 -15.62
CA VAL A 98 1.94 11.32 -15.41
C VAL A 98 2.49 10.38 -16.49
N LYS A 99 2.42 10.76 -17.77
CA LYS A 99 3.01 9.98 -18.87
C LYS A 99 4.52 9.80 -18.70
N LYS A 100 5.26 10.87 -18.32
CA LYS A 100 6.69 10.78 -18.03
C LYS A 100 6.98 9.80 -16.89
N LEU A 101 6.20 9.85 -15.81
CA LEU A 101 6.33 8.97 -14.67
C LEU A 101 6.17 7.49 -15.06
N LEU A 102 5.09 7.17 -15.77
CA LEU A 102 4.76 5.79 -16.12
C LEU A 102 5.64 5.23 -17.24
N TYR A 103 5.91 6.05 -18.29
CA TYR A 103 6.55 5.56 -19.50
C TYR A 103 8.07 5.70 -19.48
N LYS A 104 8.64 6.56 -18.64
CA LYS A 104 10.09 6.75 -18.57
C LYS A 104 10.78 5.96 -17.49
N ARG A 105 10.05 5.41 -16.50
CA ARG A 105 10.64 4.56 -15.45
C ARG A 105 11.33 3.33 -16.05
N ARG A 106 12.47 2.99 -15.50
CA ARG A 106 13.27 1.80 -15.83
C ARG A 106 13.76 1.13 -14.56
N SER A 107 14.05 -0.17 -14.63
CA SER A 107 14.82 -0.85 -13.60
C SER A 107 16.27 -0.44 -13.71
N ILE A 108 16.81 0.14 -12.66
CA ILE A 108 18.20 0.55 -12.52
C ILE A 108 18.89 -0.43 -11.59
N ARG A 109 20.08 -0.91 -11.97
CA ARG A 109 20.84 -1.91 -11.24
C ARG A 109 22.23 -1.44 -10.84
N GLN A 110 22.67 -0.32 -11.43
CA GLN A 110 23.93 0.32 -11.06
C GLN A 110 23.65 1.68 -10.44
N PHE A 111 24.26 1.92 -9.29
CA PHE A 111 24.02 3.11 -8.50
C PHE A 111 25.34 3.81 -8.15
N SER A 112 25.32 5.12 -8.23
CA SER A 112 26.48 5.94 -7.84
C SER A 112 26.71 5.90 -6.33
N LYS A 113 27.92 6.27 -5.89
CA LYS A 113 28.28 6.36 -4.47
C LYS A 113 27.59 7.50 -3.71
N LYS A 114 26.77 8.32 -4.40
CA LYS A 114 26.08 9.44 -3.80
C LYS A 114 25.09 8.97 -2.75
N TYR A 115 25.22 9.46 -1.53
CA TYR A 115 24.31 9.14 -0.41
C TYR A 115 22.87 9.55 -0.72
N VAL A 116 21.92 8.68 -0.39
CA VAL A 116 20.48 8.97 -0.47
C VAL A 116 20.00 9.37 0.92
N PRO A 117 19.61 10.64 1.15
CA PRO A 117 19.14 11.11 2.45
C PRO A 117 17.89 10.39 2.93
N ASP A 118 17.75 10.21 4.26
CA ASP A 118 16.58 9.57 4.88
C ASP A 118 15.27 10.24 4.47
N LYS A 119 15.23 11.58 4.46
CA LYS A 119 14.04 12.34 4.02
C LYS A 119 13.57 12.00 2.60
N ILE A 120 14.47 11.57 1.72
CA ILE A 120 14.12 11.11 0.37
C ILE A 120 13.59 9.68 0.43
N ILE A 121 14.22 8.80 1.21
CA ILE A 121 13.73 7.45 1.44
C ILE A 121 12.35 7.46 2.09
N ASP A 122 12.10 8.33 3.07
CA ASP A 122 10.79 8.48 3.72
C ASP A 122 9.68 8.78 2.71
N LYS A 123 9.94 9.62 1.68
CA LYS A 123 8.97 9.87 0.61
C LYS A 123 8.67 8.61 -0.21
N VAL A 124 9.68 7.80 -0.47
CA VAL A 124 9.52 6.52 -1.18
C VAL A 124 8.69 5.54 -0.32
N LEU A 125 9.00 5.42 0.96
CA LEU A 125 8.25 4.58 1.90
C LEU A 125 6.79 5.03 2.03
N PHE A 126 6.57 6.35 2.15
CA PHE A 126 5.23 6.92 2.25
C PHE A 126 4.39 6.63 1.00
N ALA A 127 4.97 6.70 -0.19
CA ALA A 127 4.27 6.31 -1.42
C ALA A 127 3.82 4.85 -1.38
N GLY A 128 4.64 3.95 -0.85
CA GLY A 128 4.27 2.55 -0.64
C GLY A 128 3.10 2.37 0.33
N LEU A 129 3.00 3.21 1.38
CA LEU A 129 1.85 3.19 2.30
C LEU A 129 0.56 3.70 1.64
N MET A 130 0.66 4.57 0.62
CA MET A 130 -0.50 5.11 -0.11
C MET A 130 -1.01 4.18 -1.20
N ALA A 131 -0.36 3.05 -1.44
CA ALA A 131 -0.85 2.05 -2.38
C ALA A 131 -2.19 1.45 -1.91
N PRO A 132 -3.08 1.07 -2.85
CA PRO A 132 -4.30 0.37 -2.49
C PRO A 132 -3.97 -0.94 -1.75
N GLN A 133 -4.77 -1.22 -0.73
CA GLN A 133 -4.64 -2.43 0.08
C GLN A 133 -5.99 -3.14 0.21
N GLY A 134 -5.96 -4.46 0.13
CA GLY A 134 -7.16 -5.26 0.31
C GLY A 134 -7.84 -4.94 1.64
N CYS A 135 -9.12 -4.57 1.59
CA CYS A 135 -9.95 -4.23 2.75
C CYS A 135 -9.38 -3.12 3.66
N ASN A 136 -8.43 -2.35 3.17
CA ASN A 136 -7.73 -1.29 3.90
C ASN A 136 -7.11 -1.76 5.24
N LEU A 137 -6.53 -2.96 5.26
CA LEU A 137 -6.10 -3.62 6.50
C LEU A 137 -4.84 -3.01 7.14
N GLY A 138 -4.02 -2.29 6.39
CA GLY A 138 -2.79 -1.69 6.90
C GLY A 138 -1.71 -2.71 7.29
N SER A 139 -1.55 -3.77 6.49
CA SER A 139 -0.59 -4.86 6.76
C SER A 139 0.85 -4.53 6.40
N THR A 140 1.06 -3.56 5.50
CA THR A 140 2.37 -3.25 4.91
C THR A 140 3.33 -2.68 5.95
N ARG A 141 4.56 -3.20 5.93
CA ARG A 141 5.70 -2.77 6.76
C ARG A 141 6.94 -2.71 5.91
N PHE A 142 7.93 -1.92 6.32
CA PHE A 142 9.20 -1.80 5.60
C PHE A 142 10.38 -2.09 6.51
N ILE A 143 11.44 -2.67 5.95
CA ILE A 143 12.77 -2.74 6.57
C ILE A 143 13.73 -2.05 5.62
N VAL A 144 14.47 -1.07 6.12
CA VAL A 144 15.46 -0.31 5.34
C VAL A 144 16.86 -0.77 5.72
N LEU A 145 17.61 -1.30 4.76
CA LEU A 145 18.95 -1.81 4.92
C LEU A 145 19.93 -0.86 4.23
N ARG A 146 20.82 -0.26 5.00
CA ARG A 146 21.82 0.69 4.49
C ARG A 146 23.24 0.17 4.56
N ARG A 147 23.48 -0.82 5.42
CA ARG A 147 24.82 -1.32 5.68
C ARG A 147 25.14 -2.52 4.78
N PRO A 148 26.35 -2.62 4.23
CA PRO A 148 26.74 -3.74 3.36
C PRO A 148 26.57 -5.12 4.00
N GLU A 149 26.82 -5.24 5.31
CA GLU A 149 26.63 -6.49 6.06
C GLU A 149 25.14 -6.91 6.13
N GLU A 150 24.21 -5.94 6.14
CA GLU A 150 22.76 -6.25 6.12
C GLU A 150 22.29 -6.68 4.74
N TRP A 151 22.90 -6.16 3.67
CA TRP A 151 22.54 -6.57 2.30
C TRP A 151 22.78 -8.06 2.06
N LYS A 152 23.82 -8.63 2.69
CA LYS A 152 24.12 -10.08 2.63
C LYS A 152 22.98 -10.95 3.16
N LEU A 153 22.08 -10.40 3.97
CA LEU A 153 20.89 -11.11 4.45
C LEU A 153 19.95 -11.47 3.30
N VAL A 154 19.91 -10.67 2.24
CA VAL A 154 18.97 -10.84 1.11
C VAL A 154 19.54 -11.75 0.03
N GLN A 155 20.87 -11.85 -0.12
CA GLN A 155 21.53 -12.61 -1.18
C GLN A 155 20.98 -12.25 -2.57
N SER A 156 21.01 -10.97 -2.89
CA SER A 156 20.65 -10.49 -4.23
C SER A 156 21.74 -10.88 -5.22
N ASP A 157 21.35 -11.40 -6.38
CA ASP A 157 22.25 -11.66 -7.50
C ASP A 157 22.74 -10.36 -8.16
N ILE A 158 22.14 -9.24 -7.81
CA ILE A 158 22.54 -7.92 -8.28
C ILE A 158 23.56 -7.35 -7.30
N PRO A 159 24.77 -7.00 -7.74
CA PRO A 159 25.76 -6.34 -6.93
C PRO A 159 25.19 -5.01 -6.42
N ILE A 160 25.05 -4.89 -5.11
CA ILE A 160 24.60 -3.65 -4.46
C ILE A 160 25.83 -3.05 -3.79
N GLU A 161 26.54 -2.23 -4.50
CA GLU A 161 27.68 -1.52 -3.92
C GLU A 161 27.24 -0.21 -3.27
N ASN A 162 26.21 0.42 -3.82
CA ASN A 162 25.74 1.73 -3.41
C ASN A 162 24.20 1.74 -3.45
N GLY A 163 23.59 2.57 -2.61
CA GLY A 163 22.14 2.69 -2.54
C GLY A 163 21.56 2.20 -1.24
N VAL A 164 20.26 1.99 -1.25
CA VAL A 164 19.45 1.56 -0.09
C VAL A 164 18.61 0.38 -0.52
N MET A 165 18.64 -0.70 0.25
CA MET A 165 17.72 -1.83 0.06
C MET A 165 16.52 -1.66 0.97
N ILE A 166 15.32 -1.80 0.42
CA ILE A 166 14.07 -1.69 1.15
C ILE A 166 13.29 -2.98 0.95
N LEU A 167 13.02 -3.69 2.04
CA LEU A 167 12.15 -4.87 2.00
C LEU A 167 10.70 -4.43 2.22
N VAL A 168 9.83 -4.90 1.36
CA VAL A 168 8.38 -4.78 1.53
C VAL A 168 7.90 -5.99 2.30
N CYS A 169 7.38 -5.76 3.48
CA CYS A 169 6.99 -6.77 4.44
C CYS A 169 5.49 -6.67 4.75
N GLN A 170 4.94 -7.74 5.30
CA GLN A 170 3.56 -7.76 5.77
C GLN A 170 3.46 -8.40 7.14
N ASP A 171 2.63 -7.81 7.99
CA ASP A 171 2.23 -8.39 9.25
C ASP A 171 1.02 -9.32 9.04
N MET A 172 1.27 -10.62 9.04
CA MET A 172 0.26 -11.63 8.78
C MET A 172 -0.80 -11.75 9.88
N ARG A 173 -0.57 -11.17 11.08
CA ARG A 173 -1.60 -11.12 12.12
C ARG A 173 -2.84 -10.39 11.64
N VAL A 174 -2.63 -9.37 10.80
CA VAL A 174 -3.67 -8.53 10.21
C VAL A 174 -4.62 -9.32 9.31
N TYR A 175 -4.09 -10.26 8.51
CA TYR A 175 -4.92 -11.13 7.67
C TYR A 175 -5.54 -12.27 8.47
N LYS A 176 -4.77 -12.93 9.33
CA LYS A 176 -5.20 -14.11 10.09
C LYS A 176 -6.37 -13.84 11.02
N VAL A 177 -6.42 -12.69 11.67
CA VAL A 177 -7.50 -12.33 12.59
C VAL A 177 -8.87 -12.28 11.90
N LEU A 178 -8.88 -12.02 10.57
CA LEU A 178 -10.08 -11.96 9.73
C LEU A 178 -10.21 -13.18 8.80
N LYS A 179 -9.28 -14.14 8.89
CA LYS A 179 -9.17 -15.30 7.99
C LYS A 179 -9.01 -14.92 6.51
N PHE A 180 -8.47 -13.75 6.22
CA PHE A 180 -8.26 -13.30 4.84
C PHE A 180 -7.09 -14.00 4.15
N ASP A 181 -6.18 -14.60 4.91
CA ASP A 181 -5.19 -15.55 4.41
C ASP A 181 -5.80 -16.84 3.85
N GLU A 182 -7.04 -17.18 4.25
CA GLU A 182 -7.81 -18.31 3.73
C GLU A 182 -8.79 -17.88 2.62
N TYR A 183 -9.58 -16.81 2.87
CA TYR A 183 -10.66 -16.40 1.95
C TYR A 183 -10.19 -15.61 0.73
N VAL A 184 -9.17 -14.78 0.87
CA VAL A 184 -8.63 -13.93 -0.20
C VAL A 184 -7.09 -13.91 -0.20
N PRO A 185 -6.44 -15.09 -0.29
CA PRO A 185 -4.98 -15.21 -0.14
C PRO A 185 -4.18 -14.39 -1.15
N HIS A 186 -4.78 -14.06 -2.30
CA HIS A 186 -4.13 -13.25 -3.34
C HIS A 186 -3.87 -11.81 -2.90
N ASN A 187 -4.73 -11.22 -2.05
CA ASN A 187 -4.56 -9.86 -1.57
C ASN A 187 -3.22 -9.65 -0.88
N ILE A 188 -2.69 -10.68 -0.23
CA ILE A 188 -1.39 -10.65 0.44
C ILE A 188 -0.27 -10.26 -0.54
N TYR A 189 -0.29 -10.80 -1.75
CA TYR A 189 0.72 -10.51 -2.77
C TYR A 189 0.41 -9.21 -3.50
N PHE A 190 -0.86 -8.93 -3.77
CA PHE A 190 -1.29 -7.71 -4.44
C PHE A 190 -0.96 -6.46 -3.61
N ASP A 191 -1.19 -6.49 -2.32
CA ASP A 191 -0.86 -5.38 -1.42
C ASP A 191 0.64 -5.07 -1.43
N ALA A 192 1.49 -6.11 -1.37
CA ALA A 192 2.93 -5.95 -1.42
C ALA A 192 3.41 -5.46 -2.80
N ALA A 193 2.81 -5.97 -3.88
CA ALA A 193 3.13 -5.57 -5.25
C ALA A 193 2.73 -4.11 -5.51
N ALA A 194 1.54 -3.71 -5.10
CA ALA A 194 1.08 -2.33 -5.24
C ALA A 194 1.98 -1.35 -4.47
N ALA A 195 2.37 -1.70 -3.23
CA ALA A 195 3.30 -0.89 -2.45
C ALA A 195 4.66 -0.76 -3.15
N ALA A 196 5.23 -1.86 -3.66
CA ALA A 196 6.49 -1.87 -4.38
C ALA A 196 6.44 -1.02 -5.66
N ASP A 197 5.33 -1.09 -6.42
CA ASP A 197 5.15 -0.28 -7.64
C ASP A 197 5.09 1.21 -7.31
N HIS A 198 4.27 1.64 -6.35
CA HIS A 198 4.21 3.04 -5.90
C HIS A 198 5.57 3.56 -5.45
N MET A 199 6.35 2.73 -4.73
CA MET A 199 7.71 3.08 -4.33
C MET A 199 8.64 3.25 -5.53
N CYS A 200 8.56 2.40 -6.53
CA CYS A 200 9.32 2.53 -7.79
C CYS A 200 8.98 3.80 -8.55
N LEU A 201 7.69 4.16 -8.62
CA LEU A 201 7.22 5.38 -9.27
C LEU A 201 7.71 6.63 -8.52
N MET A 202 7.61 6.63 -7.19
CA MET A 202 8.08 7.74 -6.38
C MET A 202 9.61 7.89 -6.46
N ALA A 203 10.36 6.80 -6.41
CA ALA A 203 11.81 6.84 -6.60
C ALA A 203 12.16 7.50 -7.94
N HIS A 204 11.49 7.09 -9.05
CA HIS A 204 11.67 7.70 -10.35
C HIS A 204 11.31 9.19 -10.39
N ALA A 205 10.21 9.59 -9.76
CA ALA A 205 9.81 11.01 -9.67
C ALA A 205 10.84 11.86 -8.94
N LEU A 206 11.54 11.28 -7.96
CA LEU A 206 12.59 11.93 -7.18
C LEU A 206 13.97 11.91 -7.88
N GLY A 207 14.06 11.37 -9.10
CA GLY A 207 15.32 11.24 -9.84
C GLY A 207 16.18 10.06 -9.40
N LEU A 208 15.64 9.17 -8.55
CA LEU A 208 16.31 7.93 -8.16
C LEU A 208 16.05 6.82 -9.19
N GLY A 209 16.98 5.88 -9.26
CA GLY A 209 16.77 4.57 -9.85
C GLY A 209 16.18 3.60 -8.82
N ALA A 210 15.40 2.64 -9.31
CA ALA A 210 14.92 1.53 -8.50
C ALA A 210 14.94 0.22 -9.29
N CYS A 211 15.25 -0.87 -8.60
CA CYS A 211 15.08 -2.23 -9.09
C CYS A 211 14.24 -3.04 -8.10
N TRP A 212 13.12 -3.59 -8.58
CA TRP A 212 12.26 -4.47 -7.79
C TRP A 212 12.64 -5.92 -8.03
N LEU A 213 12.89 -6.65 -6.96
CA LEU A 213 13.37 -8.02 -6.93
C LEU A 213 12.56 -8.87 -5.93
N THR A 214 12.53 -10.16 -6.17
CA THR A 214 11.93 -11.12 -5.25
C THR A 214 13.02 -11.84 -4.45
N HIS A 215 12.64 -12.53 -3.37
CA HIS A 215 13.53 -13.37 -2.59
C HIS A 215 12.76 -14.55 -1.96
N GLY A 216 13.48 -15.61 -1.66
CA GLY A 216 12.90 -16.86 -1.19
C GLY A 216 12.76 -16.96 0.34
N LYS A 217 12.23 -18.09 0.79
CA LYS A 217 11.99 -18.41 2.22
C LYS A 217 13.24 -18.33 3.10
N GLN A 218 14.42 -18.65 2.56
CA GLN A 218 15.67 -18.59 3.33
C GLN A 218 16.04 -17.15 3.69
N THR A 219 15.88 -16.22 2.76
CA THR A 219 16.05 -14.79 3.03
C THR A 219 15.06 -14.33 4.11
N GLN A 220 13.79 -14.72 4.02
CA GLN A 220 12.79 -14.38 5.05
C GLN A 220 13.22 -14.88 6.44
N LYS A 221 13.74 -16.10 6.54
CA LYS A 221 14.26 -16.65 7.83
C LYS A 221 15.42 -15.82 8.37
N ARG A 222 16.41 -15.49 7.52
CA ARG A 222 17.57 -14.67 7.92
C ARG A 222 17.15 -13.29 8.42
N ILE A 223 16.27 -12.60 7.68
CA ILE A 223 15.73 -11.28 8.06
C ILE A 223 15.02 -11.36 9.41
N ARG A 224 14.10 -12.30 9.60
CA ARG A 224 13.40 -12.45 10.89
C ARG A 224 14.38 -12.69 12.04
N LYS A 225 15.35 -13.58 11.85
CA LYS A 225 16.37 -13.86 12.87
C LYS A 225 17.19 -12.63 13.21
N HIS A 226 17.64 -11.88 12.19
CA HIS A 226 18.49 -10.70 12.38
C HIS A 226 17.78 -9.58 13.15
N PHE A 227 16.51 -9.33 12.83
CA PHE A 227 15.71 -8.25 13.44
C PHE A 227 14.84 -8.72 14.61
N GLY A 228 14.92 -9.96 15.04
CA GLY A 228 14.09 -10.50 16.13
C GLY A 228 12.59 -10.49 15.83
N LEU A 229 12.18 -10.63 14.57
CA LEU A 229 10.80 -10.51 14.14
C LEU A 229 10.05 -11.84 14.30
N PRO A 230 8.75 -11.81 14.64
CA PRO A 230 7.93 -13.00 14.76
C PRO A 230 7.71 -13.68 13.39
N GLU A 231 7.33 -14.96 13.40
CA GLU A 231 7.03 -15.71 12.16
C GLU A 231 5.88 -15.12 11.35
N THR A 232 4.99 -14.39 12.01
CA THR A 232 3.90 -13.67 11.37
C THR A 232 4.35 -12.46 10.55
N PHE A 233 5.62 -12.07 10.66
CA PHE A 233 6.18 -10.99 9.87
C PHE A 233 6.90 -11.54 8.65
N VAL A 234 6.38 -11.25 7.45
CA VAL A 234 6.85 -11.88 6.20
C VAL A 234 7.30 -10.83 5.20
N SER A 235 8.58 -10.85 4.81
CA SER A 235 9.09 -10.05 3.69
C SER A 235 8.71 -10.70 2.36
N ARG A 236 8.16 -9.91 1.42
CA ARG A 236 7.64 -10.43 0.14
C ARG A 236 8.59 -10.19 -1.02
N CYS A 237 9.09 -8.98 -1.11
CA CYS A 237 10.02 -8.54 -2.13
C CYS A 237 10.95 -7.47 -1.56
N HIS A 238 11.91 -7.04 -2.36
CA HIS A 238 12.76 -5.92 -2.00
C HIS A 238 13.00 -5.00 -3.19
N LEU A 239 13.27 -3.75 -2.88
CA LEU A 239 13.72 -2.76 -3.83
C LEU A 239 15.15 -2.37 -3.50
N ILE A 240 15.93 -2.12 -4.54
CA ILE A 240 17.19 -1.41 -4.41
C ILE A 240 16.94 -0.03 -4.99
N VAL A 241 17.26 1.02 -4.22
CA VAL A 241 16.98 2.41 -4.56
C VAL A 241 18.26 3.23 -4.40
N GLY A 242 18.60 4.04 -5.38
CA GLY A 242 19.81 4.88 -5.33
C GLY A 242 19.86 5.89 -6.47
N TRP A 243 20.88 6.74 -6.47
CA TRP A 243 21.15 7.62 -7.60
C TRP A 243 21.68 6.78 -8.77
N PRO A 244 21.03 6.84 -9.95
CA PRO A 244 21.39 5.96 -11.07
C PRO A 244 22.79 6.29 -11.59
N ASP A 245 23.56 5.23 -11.92
CA ASP A 245 24.84 5.28 -12.61
C ASP A 245 24.79 4.51 -13.94
N GLU A 246 23.60 4.29 -14.45
CA GLU A 246 23.32 3.70 -15.75
C GLU A 246 22.07 4.31 -16.38
N ALA A 247 21.95 4.23 -17.69
CA ALA A 247 20.80 4.67 -18.47
C ALA A 247 20.34 3.55 -19.43
N PRO A 248 19.73 2.47 -18.94
CA PRO A 248 19.36 1.32 -19.77
C PRO A 248 18.30 1.67 -20.81
N ILE A 249 18.34 0.99 -21.95
CA ILE A 249 17.30 1.09 -22.97
C ILE A 249 15.97 0.65 -22.37
N LYS A 250 14.90 1.38 -22.67
CA LYS A 250 13.56 1.04 -22.21
C LYS A 250 13.11 -0.29 -22.83
N SER A 251 12.72 -1.25 -21.97
CA SER A 251 12.10 -2.48 -22.43
C SER A 251 10.73 -2.19 -23.07
N GLN A 252 10.43 -2.89 -24.14
CA GLN A 252 9.14 -2.83 -24.81
C GLN A 252 8.12 -3.76 -24.13
N ARG A 253 6.87 -3.54 -24.40
CA ARG A 253 5.75 -4.38 -24.00
C ARG A 253 5.04 -4.93 -25.24
N ILE A 254 4.29 -5.99 -25.09
CA ILE A 254 3.35 -6.44 -26.12
C ILE A 254 2.39 -5.29 -26.46
N SER A 255 1.82 -5.33 -27.64
CA SER A 255 0.87 -4.29 -28.06
C SER A 255 -0.39 -4.31 -27.16
N LEU A 256 -1.05 -3.15 -27.03
CA LEU A 256 -2.30 -3.08 -26.28
C LEU A 256 -3.38 -3.99 -26.89
N VAL A 257 -3.34 -4.20 -28.22
CA VAL A 257 -4.27 -5.09 -28.91
C VAL A 257 -4.12 -6.53 -28.45
N GLU A 258 -2.87 -7.01 -28.36
CA GLU A 258 -2.55 -8.36 -27.89
C GLU A 258 -2.86 -8.54 -26.38
N ALA A 259 -2.66 -7.49 -25.58
CA ALA A 259 -2.94 -7.52 -24.15
C ALA A 259 -4.44 -7.61 -23.82
N ILE A 260 -5.33 -7.21 -24.73
CA ILE A 260 -6.78 -7.25 -24.53
C ILE A 260 -7.34 -8.56 -25.12
N VAL A 261 -7.54 -9.56 -24.26
CA VAL A 261 -8.01 -10.90 -24.65
C VAL A 261 -9.53 -11.06 -24.68
N GLY A 262 -10.30 -10.12 -24.18
CA GLY A 262 -11.77 -10.22 -24.11
C GLY A 262 -12.44 -8.88 -24.40
N LYS A 263 -12.85 -8.64 -25.66
CA LYS A 263 -13.61 -7.45 -26.03
C LYS A 263 -14.53 -7.76 -27.21
N LYS A 264 -15.84 -7.57 -27.02
CA LYS A 264 -16.83 -7.86 -28.07
C LYS A 264 -16.81 -6.87 -29.24
N THR A 265 -16.55 -5.58 -28.96
CA THR A 265 -16.38 -4.54 -29.99
C THR A 265 -15.43 -3.47 -29.49
N ARG A 266 -14.55 -2.98 -30.34
CA ARG A 266 -13.82 -1.72 -30.12
C ARG A 266 -14.57 -0.62 -30.84
N SER A 267 -14.86 0.48 -30.15
CA SER A 267 -15.19 1.73 -30.84
C SER A 267 -14.02 2.10 -31.76
N PRO A 268 -14.27 2.54 -33.00
CA PRO A 268 -13.22 2.92 -33.93
C PRO A 268 -12.30 4.05 -33.43
N ASP A 269 -12.74 4.80 -32.39
CA ASP A 269 -12.10 6.04 -31.95
C ASP A 269 -10.97 5.87 -30.93
N MET A 270 -10.63 4.64 -30.52
CA MET A 270 -9.47 4.42 -29.66
C MET A 270 -8.19 4.10 -30.44
N ARG A 271 -7.77 5.01 -31.32
CA ARG A 271 -6.39 5.05 -31.76
C ARG A 271 -5.59 5.80 -30.71
N VAL A 272 -4.89 5.06 -29.88
CA VAL A 272 -3.87 5.63 -29.00
C VAL A 272 -2.66 5.97 -29.88
N HIS A 273 -2.43 7.24 -30.09
CA HIS A 273 -1.20 7.76 -30.70
C HIS A 273 -0.06 7.77 -29.66
#